data_1745346d5b7b4f79012b9f798bfbbf6a
#
_entry.id   1745346d5b7b4f79012b9f798bfbbf6a
#
_cell.length_a   1.000
_cell.length_b   1.000
_cell.length_c   1.000
_cell.angle_alpha   90.00
_cell.angle_beta   90.00
_cell.angle_gamma   90.00
#
_symmetry.space_group_name_H-M   'P 1'
#
loop_
_entity.id
_entity.type
_entity.pdbx_description
1 polymer ?
#
loop_
_entity_poly.entity_id
_entity_poly.type
_entity_poly.pdbx_seq_one_letter_code
_entity_poly.pdbx_strand_id
1 'polypeptide(L)'
;MARKPSRRKCPTCGEAGVKKNGRTSKGAIRYRCTHCGASYCASRPDISRKAELDQFVNWLTGKNAIGDLQVSSSTWQRRTNWCWRVDPVIVPTGQIYDYIQIDGTYLPYGWCLLTAVNSGKVLAWQWCNQENKAAYKQLLKRLPEPLMVITDGQAGALSAIKDQWPNTRVQRCLVHIKRNIRTLTTINPKIPAHKALWGLAKRLVVIEDLNQADQWVGLVQAFHDQWGKWLNHKTYKNQVPPEQVPFWIRPNQQWWYTHQKARRAYNLLANQTRKATLFTFLDPSLNKQATTALPATTNELEGAINAALKALIYNHRGLSEPHMKKAAQWWCYLHSEHPLKPGQLIQPHHLKPGPKPGAKQAKPGPKLWDSAIDYDPKYQDGSLHIRKGWAGH
;
A
#
# COMPACT_ATOMS: atom_id res chain seq x y z
N MET A 1 13.19 -12.50 57.13
CA MET A 1 12.43 -13.13 56.03
C MET A 1 12.30 -12.17 54.88
N ALA A 2 12.97 -12.41 53.77
CA ALA A 2 12.90 -11.56 52.56
C ALA A 2 11.52 -11.77 51.90
N ARG A 3 10.73 -10.70 51.74
CA ARG A 3 9.45 -10.73 51.07
C ARG A 3 9.66 -11.17 49.61
N LYS A 4 9.00 -12.27 49.17
CA LYS A 4 8.97 -12.72 47.75
C LYS A 4 8.58 -11.53 46.88
N PRO A 5 9.33 -11.24 45.78
CA PRO A 5 9.01 -10.15 44.88
C PRO A 5 7.60 -10.37 44.29
N SER A 6 6.83 -9.31 44.22
CA SER A 6 5.48 -9.37 43.67
C SER A 6 5.57 -9.81 42.21
N ARG A 7 4.77 -10.84 41.81
CA ARG A 7 4.63 -11.27 40.40
C ARG A 7 3.96 -10.20 39.50
N ARG A 8 3.63 -9.03 40.04
CA ARG A 8 2.92 -7.98 39.33
C ARG A 8 3.91 -7.21 38.45
N LYS A 9 3.65 -7.18 37.16
CA LYS A 9 4.42 -6.37 36.20
C LYS A 9 3.97 -4.91 36.22
N CYS A 10 4.90 -3.98 36.04
CA CYS A 10 4.61 -2.57 35.91
C CYS A 10 3.87 -2.30 34.59
N PRO A 11 2.71 -1.61 34.59
CA PRO A 11 1.98 -1.30 33.36
C PRO A 11 2.69 -0.25 32.48
N THR A 12 3.72 0.42 32.99
CA THR A 12 4.46 1.45 32.24
C THR A 12 5.70 0.88 31.54
N CYS A 13 6.48 0.01 32.21
CA CYS A 13 7.73 -0.54 31.65
C CYS A 13 7.69 -2.06 31.44
N GLY A 14 6.66 -2.77 31.90
CA GLY A 14 6.53 -4.21 31.75
C GLY A 14 7.35 -5.04 32.78
N GLU A 15 8.27 -4.42 33.51
CA GLU A 15 9.17 -5.11 34.42
C GLU A 15 8.48 -5.58 35.72
N ALA A 16 8.98 -6.69 36.27
CA ALA A 16 8.58 -7.16 37.60
C ALA A 16 9.24 -6.26 38.68
N GLY A 17 8.68 -6.24 39.89
CA GLY A 17 9.25 -5.44 40.99
C GLY A 17 8.36 -4.27 41.40
N VAL A 18 7.07 -4.48 41.38
CA VAL A 18 6.06 -3.51 41.82
C VAL A 18 5.81 -3.67 43.33
N LYS A 19 5.93 -2.58 44.10
CA LYS A 19 5.67 -2.54 45.55
C LYS A 19 4.40 -1.76 45.84
N LYS A 20 3.68 -2.13 46.92
CA LYS A 20 2.60 -1.29 47.47
C LYS A 20 3.22 0.02 48.01
N ASN A 21 2.61 1.15 47.67
CA ASN A 21 3.09 2.47 48.04
C ASN A 21 1.93 3.31 48.64
N GLY A 22 1.38 2.84 49.73
CA GLY A 22 0.29 3.51 50.46
C GLY A 22 -1.07 3.34 49.79
N ARG A 23 -2.00 4.22 50.12
CA ARG A 23 -3.36 4.32 49.57
C ARG A 23 -3.64 5.74 49.07
N THR A 24 -4.60 5.88 48.18
CA THR A 24 -5.14 7.19 47.77
C THR A 24 -6.11 7.70 48.82
N SER A 25 -6.49 8.99 48.74
CA SER A 25 -7.53 9.58 49.57
C SER A 25 -8.87 8.84 49.51
N LYS A 26 -9.14 8.14 48.39
CA LYS A 26 -10.34 7.28 48.19
C LYS A 26 -10.10 5.82 48.62
N GLY A 27 -9.03 5.50 49.37
CA GLY A 27 -8.77 4.18 49.91
C GLY A 27 -8.13 3.18 48.94
N ALA A 28 -7.96 3.50 47.64
CA ALA A 28 -7.38 2.59 46.66
C ALA A 28 -5.87 2.38 46.91
N ILE A 29 -5.40 1.14 46.76
CA ILE A 29 -3.98 0.81 46.95
C ILE A 29 -3.16 1.44 45.81
N ARG A 30 -2.15 2.23 46.19
CA ARG A 30 -1.14 2.78 45.29
C ARG A 30 0.02 1.80 45.14
N TYR A 31 0.56 1.67 43.95
CA TYR A 31 1.73 0.87 43.64
C TYR A 31 2.84 1.74 43.06
N ARG A 32 4.08 1.36 43.30
CA ARG A 32 5.27 1.99 42.70
C ARG A 32 6.17 0.94 42.09
N CYS A 33 6.58 1.16 40.87
CA CYS A 33 7.57 0.34 40.20
C CYS A 33 8.97 0.66 40.73
N THR A 34 9.75 -0.36 41.08
CA THR A 34 11.13 -0.18 41.55
C THR A 34 12.09 0.08 40.41
N HIS A 35 11.71 -0.26 39.15
CA HIS A 35 12.55 -0.09 37.98
C HIS A 35 12.40 1.32 37.36
N CYS A 36 11.17 1.69 36.93
CA CYS A 36 10.92 2.97 36.26
C CYS A 36 10.39 4.09 37.19
N GLY A 37 10.17 3.80 38.46
CA GLY A 37 9.65 4.78 39.44
C GLY A 37 8.17 5.15 39.27
N ALA A 38 7.47 4.63 38.27
CA ALA A 38 6.08 4.96 37.99
C ALA A 38 5.19 4.58 39.21
N SER A 39 4.35 5.52 39.64
CA SER A 39 3.38 5.32 40.71
C SER A 39 1.98 5.26 40.13
N TYR A 40 1.19 4.21 40.45
CA TYR A 40 -0.13 3.97 39.88
C TYR A 40 -1.05 3.23 40.86
N CYS A 41 -2.35 3.31 40.60
CA CYS A 41 -3.37 2.47 41.26
C CYS A 41 -3.89 1.44 40.27
N ALA A 42 -4.31 0.26 40.77
CA ALA A 42 -4.90 -0.76 39.89
C ALA A 42 -6.15 -0.25 39.12
N SER A 43 -6.80 0.76 39.68
CA SER A 43 -7.97 1.40 39.10
C SER A 43 -7.64 2.60 38.19
N ARG A 44 -6.35 2.93 37.92
CA ARG A 44 -6.00 4.01 36.98
C ARG A 44 -6.23 3.59 35.53
N PRO A 45 -7.30 4.07 34.90
CA PRO A 45 -7.68 3.62 33.58
C PRO A 45 -6.66 4.05 32.50
N ASP A 46 -5.98 5.17 32.69
CA ASP A 46 -4.95 5.69 31.76
C ASP A 46 -3.77 4.71 31.57
N ILE A 47 -3.28 4.08 32.63
CA ILE A 47 -2.14 3.16 32.58
C ILE A 47 -2.61 1.77 32.09
N SER A 48 -3.73 1.29 32.63
CA SER A 48 -4.30 -0.01 32.19
C SER A 48 -4.68 0.02 30.71
N ARG A 49 -5.24 1.13 30.23
CA ARG A 49 -5.64 1.30 28.84
C ARG A 49 -4.45 1.36 27.89
N LYS A 50 -3.34 2.02 28.27
CA LYS A 50 -2.12 1.99 27.46
C LYS A 50 -1.61 0.57 27.26
N ALA A 51 -1.50 -0.21 28.32
CA ALA A 51 -1.09 -1.62 28.22
C ALA A 51 -2.08 -2.50 27.42
N GLU A 52 -3.38 -2.26 27.55
CA GLU A 52 -4.40 -2.97 26.75
C GLU A 52 -4.27 -2.64 25.26
N LEU A 53 -4.05 -1.38 24.91
CA LEU A 53 -3.87 -0.99 23.51
C LEU A 53 -2.57 -1.56 22.93
N ASP A 54 -1.47 -1.51 23.67
CA ASP A 54 -0.19 -2.09 23.24
C ASP A 54 -0.34 -3.61 23.00
N GLN A 55 -1.01 -4.35 23.91
CA GLN A 55 -1.30 -5.77 23.73
C GLN A 55 -2.21 -6.03 22.52
N PHE A 56 -3.24 -5.20 22.36
CA PHE A 56 -4.17 -5.30 21.23
C PHE A 56 -3.46 -5.09 19.90
N VAL A 57 -2.64 -4.05 19.76
CA VAL A 57 -1.92 -3.75 18.54
C VAL A 57 -0.88 -4.83 18.24
N ASN A 58 -0.16 -5.33 19.25
CA ASN A 58 0.77 -6.44 19.08
C ASN A 58 0.06 -7.74 18.60
N TRP A 59 -1.14 -8.02 19.13
CA TRP A 59 -1.95 -9.12 18.62
C TRP A 59 -2.41 -8.85 17.18
N LEU A 60 -2.96 -7.67 16.92
CA LEU A 60 -3.55 -7.30 15.64
C LEU A 60 -2.52 -7.32 14.50
N THR A 61 -1.28 -6.93 14.76
CA THR A 61 -0.20 -6.92 13.77
C THR A 61 0.68 -8.16 13.80
N GLY A 62 0.41 -9.06 14.75
CA GLY A 62 1.10 -10.33 14.90
C GLY A 62 0.47 -11.47 14.09
N LYS A 63 0.97 -12.69 14.34
CA LYS A 63 0.49 -13.91 13.68
C LYS A 63 -0.44 -14.74 14.56
N ASN A 64 -0.59 -14.39 15.84
CA ASN A 64 -1.32 -15.17 16.83
C ASN A 64 -2.83 -15.04 16.63
N ALA A 65 -3.55 -16.16 16.63
CA ALA A 65 -5.00 -16.16 16.70
C ALA A 65 -5.49 -15.78 18.11
N ILE A 66 -6.77 -15.43 18.24
CA ILE A 66 -7.36 -15.16 19.58
C ILE A 66 -7.27 -16.39 20.49
N GLY A 67 -7.35 -17.60 19.92
CA GLY A 67 -7.21 -18.86 20.67
C GLY A 67 -5.83 -19.07 21.31
N ASP A 68 -4.79 -18.41 20.80
CA ASP A 68 -3.43 -18.50 21.36
C ASP A 68 -3.24 -17.58 22.57
N LEU A 69 -4.21 -16.72 22.84
CA LEU A 69 -4.18 -15.83 24.00
C LEU A 69 -4.59 -16.60 25.26
N GLN A 70 -3.90 -16.36 26.37
CA GLN A 70 -4.20 -16.98 27.66
C GLN A 70 -5.46 -16.40 28.34
N VAL A 71 -6.45 -16.01 27.53
CA VAL A 71 -7.73 -15.47 27.98
C VAL A 71 -8.83 -15.92 27.03
N SER A 72 -10.07 -16.07 27.52
CA SER A 72 -11.19 -16.42 26.64
C SER A 72 -11.45 -15.34 25.59
N SER A 73 -11.89 -15.74 24.39
CA SER A 73 -12.18 -14.83 23.28
C SER A 73 -13.18 -13.72 23.67
N SER A 74 -14.20 -14.06 24.46
CA SER A 74 -15.18 -13.08 24.95
C SER A 74 -14.56 -12.06 25.91
N THR A 75 -13.68 -12.50 26.79
CA THR A 75 -12.93 -11.61 27.70
C THR A 75 -11.99 -10.69 26.92
N TRP A 76 -11.28 -11.25 25.93
CA TRP A 76 -10.41 -10.47 25.05
C TRP A 76 -11.20 -9.40 24.31
N GLN A 77 -12.26 -9.78 23.61
CA GLN A 77 -13.11 -8.86 22.84
C GLN A 77 -13.68 -7.75 23.73
N ARG A 78 -14.22 -8.08 24.91
CA ARG A 78 -14.76 -7.10 25.85
C ARG A 78 -13.69 -6.10 26.33
N ARG A 79 -12.48 -6.57 26.61
CA ARG A 79 -11.36 -5.72 27.06
C ARG A 79 -10.86 -4.81 25.96
N THR A 80 -10.78 -5.30 24.72
CA THR A 80 -10.15 -4.61 23.59
C THR A 80 -11.13 -3.90 22.67
N ASN A 81 -12.44 -4.01 22.89
CA ASN A 81 -13.45 -3.37 22.04
C ASN A 81 -13.26 -1.85 21.85
N TRP A 82 -12.78 -1.17 22.86
CA TRP A 82 -12.48 0.27 22.79
C TRP A 82 -11.25 0.57 21.92
N CYS A 83 -10.30 -0.37 21.79
CA CYS A 83 -9.06 -0.20 21.03
C CYS A 83 -9.34 0.02 19.53
N TRP A 84 -10.43 -0.55 19.02
CA TRP A 84 -10.86 -0.36 17.64
C TRP A 84 -11.20 1.09 17.28
N ARG A 85 -11.42 1.94 18.26
CA ARG A 85 -11.73 3.38 18.08
C ARG A 85 -10.48 4.25 18.01
N VAL A 86 -9.31 3.71 18.33
CA VAL A 86 -8.06 4.45 18.26
C VAL A 86 -7.58 4.46 16.80
N ASP A 87 -7.43 5.65 16.23
CA ASP A 87 -6.97 5.85 14.88
C ASP A 87 -5.45 6.10 14.87
N PRO A 88 -4.67 5.22 14.22
CA PRO A 88 -3.28 5.53 13.96
C PRO A 88 -3.19 6.58 12.84
N VAL A 89 -2.49 7.67 13.10
CA VAL A 89 -2.32 8.77 12.13
C VAL A 89 -0.83 9.06 11.98
N ILE A 90 -0.32 8.98 10.75
CA ILE A 90 1.03 9.46 10.43
C ILE A 90 0.97 11.00 10.39
N VAL A 91 1.80 11.64 11.21
CA VAL A 91 1.97 13.08 11.17
C VAL A 91 2.97 13.42 10.06
N PRO A 92 2.61 14.22 9.05
CA PRO A 92 3.54 14.63 8.02
C PRO A 92 4.72 15.39 8.61
N THR A 93 5.93 15.00 8.26
CA THR A 93 7.16 15.65 8.72
C THR A 93 7.52 16.90 7.92
N GLY A 94 6.94 17.04 6.70
CA GLY A 94 7.33 18.08 5.74
C GLY A 94 8.67 17.80 5.04
N GLN A 95 9.29 16.66 5.32
CA GLN A 95 10.55 16.25 4.69
C GLN A 95 10.37 16.02 3.18
N ILE A 96 11.29 16.57 2.39
CA ILE A 96 11.40 16.31 0.94
C ILE A 96 12.27 15.06 0.76
N TYR A 97 11.78 14.12 -0.03
CA TYR A 97 12.45 12.84 -0.28
C TYR A 97 13.11 12.84 -1.67
N ASP A 98 14.24 12.15 -1.79
CA ASP A 98 14.88 11.91 -3.09
C ASP A 98 13.95 11.12 -4.02
N TYR A 99 13.25 10.13 -3.46
CA TYR A 99 12.23 9.39 -4.21
C TYR A 99 11.06 8.96 -3.31
N ILE A 100 9.91 8.72 -3.94
CA ILE A 100 8.76 8.08 -3.30
C ILE A 100 8.27 6.97 -4.24
N GLN A 101 8.04 5.78 -3.69
CA GLN A 101 7.36 4.68 -4.38
C GLN A 101 5.87 4.75 -4.07
N ILE A 102 5.02 4.65 -5.08
CA ILE A 102 3.56 4.60 -4.91
C ILE A 102 2.97 3.39 -5.63
N ASP A 103 2.07 2.70 -4.94
CA ASP A 103 1.36 1.55 -5.48
C ASP A 103 0.05 1.29 -4.72
N GLY A 104 -0.83 0.49 -5.30
CA GLY A 104 -2.09 0.08 -4.72
C GLY A 104 -2.12 -1.40 -4.35
N THR A 105 -2.68 -1.72 -3.19
CA THR A 105 -2.91 -3.09 -2.76
C THR A 105 -4.40 -3.34 -2.58
N TYR A 106 -4.95 -4.26 -3.39
CA TYR A 106 -6.34 -4.70 -3.24
C TYR A 106 -6.47 -5.66 -2.07
N LEU A 107 -7.43 -5.37 -1.21
CA LEU A 107 -7.76 -6.08 0.01
C LEU A 107 -9.22 -6.55 -0.01
N PRO A 108 -9.66 -7.39 0.95
CA PRO A 108 -11.04 -7.83 1.03
C PRO A 108 -12.06 -6.68 1.01
N TYR A 109 -13.32 -7.03 0.76
CA TYR A 109 -14.47 -6.11 0.64
C TYR A 109 -14.40 -5.13 -0.53
N GLY A 110 -13.51 -5.34 -1.52
CA GLY A 110 -13.37 -4.47 -2.69
C GLY A 110 -12.62 -3.17 -2.44
N TRP A 111 -11.89 -3.07 -1.35
CA TRP A 111 -11.05 -1.91 -1.05
C TRP A 111 -9.65 -2.05 -1.60
N CYS A 112 -9.12 -0.94 -2.09
CA CYS A 112 -7.72 -0.76 -2.43
C CYS A 112 -7.08 0.21 -1.43
N LEU A 113 -5.93 -0.16 -0.89
CA LEU A 113 -5.09 0.70 -0.07
C LEU A 113 -3.93 1.21 -0.93
N LEU A 114 -3.96 2.49 -1.27
CA LEU A 114 -2.82 3.17 -1.87
C LEU A 114 -1.79 3.50 -0.79
N THR A 115 -0.54 3.24 -1.04
CA THR A 115 0.57 3.56 -0.13
C THR A 115 1.65 4.37 -0.83
N ALA A 116 2.24 5.30 -0.11
CA ALA A 116 3.45 6.02 -0.48
C ALA A 116 4.57 5.58 0.48
N VAL A 117 5.71 5.20 -0.06
CA VAL A 117 6.80 4.54 0.66
C VAL A 117 8.14 5.14 0.25
N ASN A 118 9.02 5.31 1.20
CA ASN A 118 10.44 5.60 0.98
C ASN A 118 11.28 4.67 1.86
N SER A 119 12.32 4.06 1.32
CA SER A 119 13.27 3.20 2.06
C SER A 119 12.58 2.21 3.02
N GLY A 120 11.52 1.53 2.54
CA GLY A 120 10.73 0.55 3.31
C GLY A 120 9.83 1.14 4.39
N LYS A 121 9.73 2.47 4.49
CA LYS A 121 8.87 3.15 5.45
C LYS A 121 7.62 3.72 4.79
N VAL A 122 6.47 3.49 5.40
CA VAL A 122 5.20 4.05 4.94
C VAL A 122 5.13 5.52 5.33
N LEU A 123 5.00 6.39 4.33
CA LEU A 123 4.89 7.83 4.52
C LEU A 123 3.42 8.28 4.63
N ALA A 124 2.56 7.67 3.82
CA ALA A 124 1.13 7.95 3.81
C ALA A 124 0.35 6.79 3.19
N TRP A 125 -0.96 6.74 3.44
CA TRP A 125 -1.89 5.82 2.79
C TRP A 125 -3.20 6.50 2.45
N GLN A 126 -3.95 5.93 1.49
CA GLN A 126 -5.29 6.37 1.11
C GLN A 126 -6.16 5.16 0.74
N TRP A 127 -7.34 5.08 1.31
CA TRP A 127 -8.34 4.08 0.93
C TRP A 127 -9.13 4.51 -0.30
N CYS A 128 -9.41 3.57 -1.20
CA CYS A 128 -10.30 3.75 -2.34
C CYS A 128 -10.86 2.40 -2.79
N ASN A 129 -11.91 2.40 -3.62
CA ASN A 129 -12.38 1.17 -4.26
C ASN A 129 -11.61 0.84 -5.54
N GLN A 130 -10.99 1.86 -6.12
CA GLN A 130 -10.32 1.77 -7.41
C GLN A 130 -9.20 2.81 -7.47
N GLU A 131 -8.10 2.41 -8.06
CA GLU A 131 -6.97 3.29 -8.32
C GLU A 131 -7.34 4.33 -9.40
N ASN A 132 -7.75 5.51 -8.98
CA ASN A 132 -8.12 6.60 -9.85
C ASN A 132 -7.36 7.90 -9.51
N LYS A 133 -7.48 8.89 -10.38
CA LYS A 133 -6.80 10.18 -10.22
C LYS A 133 -7.11 10.85 -8.88
N ALA A 134 -8.38 10.82 -8.45
CA ALA A 134 -8.81 11.48 -7.21
C ALA A 134 -8.18 10.84 -5.98
N ALA A 135 -8.17 9.50 -5.92
CA ALA A 135 -7.57 8.76 -4.82
C ALA A 135 -6.06 9.03 -4.72
N TYR A 136 -5.35 9.00 -5.84
CA TYR A 136 -3.93 9.35 -5.85
C TYR A 136 -3.70 10.82 -5.46
N LYS A 137 -4.52 11.77 -5.92
CA LYS A 137 -4.41 13.17 -5.48
C LYS A 137 -4.54 13.32 -3.96
N GLN A 138 -5.45 12.58 -3.32
CA GLN A 138 -5.59 12.59 -1.86
C GLN A 138 -4.37 12.02 -1.14
N LEU A 139 -3.74 10.98 -1.71
CA LEU A 139 -2.49 10.45 -1.19
C LEU A 139 -1.36 11.48 -1.30
N LEU A 140 -1.15 12.03 -2.50
CA LEU A 140 -0.02 12.91 -2.82
C LEU A 140 -0.08 14.26 -2.09
N LYS A 141 -1.27 14.81 -1.85
CA LYS A 141 -1.47 16.04 -1.06
C LYS A 141 -0.91 15.98 0.36
N ARG A 142 -0.68 14.79 0.89
CA ARG A 142 -0.14 14.59 2.26
C ARG A 142 1.37 14.70 2.34
N LEU A 143 2.04 14.75 1.20
CA LEU A 143 3.49 14.65 1.10
C LEU A 143 4.03 15.80 0.26
N PRO A 144 5.20 16.34 0.60
CA PRO A 144 5.94 17.23 -0.28
C PRO A 144 6.31 16.55 -1.59
N GLU A 145 6.53 17.35 -2.62
CA GLU A 145 6.97 16.90 -3.93
C GLU A 145 8.40 16.32 -3.85
N PRO A 146 8.63 15.05 -4.24
CA PRO A 146 9.95 14.42 -4.24
C PRO A 146 10.71 14.75 -5.54
N LEU A 147 12.02 14.48 -5.58
CA LEU A 147 12.79 14.58 -6.84
C LEU A 147 12.30 13.54 -7.87
N MET A 148 12.04 12.31 -7.43
CA MET A 148 11.57 11.23 -8.28
C MET A 148 10.42 10.45 -7.66
N VAL A 149 9.46 10.00 -8.49
CA VAL A 149 8.41 9.07 -8.07
C VAL A 149 8.49 7.78 -8.90
N ILE A 150 8.41 6.64 -8.23
CA ILE A 150 8.38 5.34 -8.89
C ILE A 150 6.94 4.79 -8.83
N THR A 151 6.39 4.40 -9.97
CA THR A 151 5.03 3.87 -10.09
C THR A 151 4.92 2.78 -11.15
N ASP A 152 3.91 1.93 -11.04
CA ASP A 152 3.51 0.99 -12.09
C ASP A 152 3.01 1.69 -13.36
N GLY A 153 2.65 2.97 -13.25
CA GLY A 153 2.22 3.87 -14.32
C GLY A 153 0.76 3.73 -14.70
N GLN A 154 -0.09 3.44 -13.76
CA GLN A 154 -1.52 3.61 -13.94
C GLN A 154 -1.87 5.04 -14.37
N ALA A 155 -2.83 5.19 -15.28
CA ALA A 155 -3.21 6.49 -15.83
C ALA A 155 -3.67 7.48 -14.73
N GLY A 156 -4.38 6.98 -13.72
CA GLY A 156 -4.82 7.76 -12.57
C GLY A 156 -3.64 8.31 -11.75
N ALA A 157 -2.64 7.47 -11.47
CA ALA A 157 -1.43 7.85 -10.76
C ALA A 157 -0.64 8.91 -11.54
N LEU A 158 -0.36 8.66 -12.83
CA LEU A 158 0.40 9.60 -13.68
C LEU A 158 -0.30 10.96 -13.80
N SER A 159 -1.63 10.97 -13.92
CA SER A 159 -2.41 12.20 -13.98
C SER A 159 -2.42 12.95 -12.65
N ALA A 160 -2.46 12.25 -11.53
CA ALA A 160 -2.39 12.86 -10.20
C ALA A 160 -0.99 13.44 -9.92
N ILE A 161 0.07 12.72 -10.29
CA ILE A 161 1.46 13.18 -10.16
C ILE A 161 1.64 14.49 -10.94
N LYS A 162 1.23 14.52 -12.20
CA LYS A 162 1.33 15.73 -13.03
C LYS A 162 0.64 16.93 -12.40
N ASP A 163 -0.49 16.73 -11.71
CA ASP A 163 -1.25 17.81 -11.09
C ASP A 163 -0.68 18.26 -9.73
N GLN A 164 -0.17 17.32 -8.93
CA GLN A 164 0.24 17.60 -7.55
C GLN A 164 1.74 17.79 -7.39
N TRP A 165 2.54 17.16 -8.26
CA TRP A 165 3.99 17.15 -8.24
C TRP A 165 4.54 17.44 -9.65
N PRO A 166 4.32 18.65 -10.19
CA PRO A 166 4.64 18.98 -11.58
C PRO A 166 6.14 18.93 -11.92
N ASN A 167 7.01 19.09 -10.92
CA ASN A 167 8.47 19.06 -11.11
C ASN A 167 9.09 17.68 -10.84
N THR A 168 8.32 16.75 -10.27
CA THR A 168 8.79 15.39 -9.96
C THR A 168 9.04 14.60 -11.24
N ARG A 169 10.21 13.99 -11.34
CA ARG A 169 10.53 13.07 -12.43
C ARG A 169 9.90 11.70 -12.18
N VAL A 170 9.30 11.12 -13.21
CA VAL A 170 8.61 9.84 -13.11
C VAL A 170 9.53 8.71 -13.57
N GLN A 171 9.74 7.73 -12.71
CA GLN A 171 10.32 6.43 -13.03
C GLN A 171 9.22 5.38 -13.14
N ARG A 172 9.14 4.69 -14.27
CA ARG A 172 8.27 3.54 -14.43
C ARG A 172 8.94 2.30 -13.82
N CYS A 173 8.23 1.60 -12.95
CA CYS A 173 8.74 0.36 -12.36
C CYS A 173 9.09 -0.66 -13.45
N LEU A 174 10.38 -0.97 -13.60
CA LEU A 174 10.87 -1.87 -14.65
C LEU A 174 10.34 -3.29 -14.49
N VAL A 175 10.12 -3.74 -13.26
CA VAL A 175 9.52 -5.06 -12.97
C VAL A 175 8.07 -5.13 -13.44
N HIS A 176 7.28 -4.07 -13.25
CA HIS A 176 5.91 -3.99 -13.77
C HIS A 176 5.90 -3.98 -15.32
N ILE A 177 6.82 -3.25 -15.97
CA ILE A 177 6.96 -3.31 -17.43
C ILE A 177 7.24 -4.76 -17.89
N LYS A 178 8.22 -5.42 -17.26
CA LYS A 178 8.53 -6.83 -17.57
C LYS A 178 7.32 -7.75 -17.37
N ARG A 179 6.56 -7.61 -16.28
CA ARG A 179 5.34 -8.40 -16.02
C ARG A 179 4.29 -8.17 -17.11
N ASN A 180 4.07 -6.92 -17.52
CA ASN A 180 3.12 -6.58 -18.56
C ASN A 180 3.53 -7.17 -19.92
N ILE A 181 4.81 -7.12 -20.28
CA ILE A 181 5.30 -7.77 -21.49
C ILE A 181 5.11 -9.29 -21.40
N ARG A 182 5.41 -9.93 -20.27
CA ARG A 182 5.16 -11.35 -20.05
C ARG A 182 3.71 -11.74 -20.28
N THR A 183 2.76 -10.95 -19.79
CA THR A 183 1.33 -11.20 -19.99
C THR A 183 0.94 -11.13 -21.47
N LEU A 184 1.58 -10.27 -22.25
CA LEU A 184 1.32 -10.10 -23.67
C LEU A 184 2.04 -11.13 -24.57
N THR A 185 3.22 -11.62 -24.14
CA THR A 185 4.07 -12.51 -24.94
C THR A 185 4.12 -13.95 -24.44
N THR A 186 3.67 -14.22 -23.22
CA THR A 186 3.87 -15.44 -22.42
C THR A 186 5.29 -15.60 -21.87
N ILE A 187 5.48 -16.58 -20.96
CA ILE A 187 6.81 -16.86 -20.37
C ILE A 187 7.74 -17.60 -21.34
N ASN A 188 7.16 -18.46 -22.19
CA ASN A 188 7.87 -19.26 -23.20
C ASN A 188 7.27 -18.99 -24.57
N PRO A 189 7.50 -17.80 -25.17
CA PRO A 189 6.92 -17.45 -26.46
C PRO A 189 7.51 -18.30 -27.58
N LYS A 190 6.65 -18.78 -28.49
CA LYS A 190 7.08 -19.56 -29.65
C LYS A 190 7.28 -18.68 -30.89
N ILE A 191 6.52 -17.57 -30.99
CA ILE A 191 6.62 -16.63 -32.11
C ILE A 191 7.92 -15.83 -32.00
N PRO A 192 8.75 -15.73 -33.05
CA PRO A 192 10.04 -15.02 -33.00
C PRO A 192 9.94 -13.58 -32.48
N ALA A 193 8.98 -12.78 -32.95
CA ALA A 193 8.76 -11.44 -32.47
C ALA A 193 8.41 -11.38 -30.97
N HIS A 194 7.64 -12.35 -30.47
CA HIS A 194 7.35 -12.43 -29.03
C HIS A 194 8.58 -12.85 -28.22
N LYS A 195 9.44 -13.75 -28.77
CA LYS A 195 10.73 -14.09 -28.14
C LYS A 195 11.62 -12.86 -27.99
N ALA A 196 11.74 -12.05 -29.05
CA ALA A 196 12.52 -10.83 -29.04
C ALA A 196 11.97 -9.81 -28.02
N LEU A 197 10.65 -9.55 -27.99
CA LEU A 197 10.04 -8.66 -26.99
C LEU A 197 10.24 -9.14 -25.55
N TRP A 198 10.12 -10.44 -25.31
CA TRP A 198 10.40 -11.02 -24.00
C TRP A 198 11.89 -10.92 -23.63
N GLY A 199 12.78 -11.06 -24.62
CA GLY A 199 14.22 -10.83 -24.47
C GLY A 199 14.54 -9.39 -24.04
N LEU A 200 13.92 -8.40 -24.71
CA LEU A 200 14.03 -6.98 -24.35
C LEU A 200 13.55 -6.73 -22.91
N ALA A 201 12.39 -7.29 -22.53
CA ALA A 201 11.85 -7.12 -21.17
C ALA A 201 12.71 -7.76 -20.08
N LYS A 202 13.39 -8.89 -20.39
CA LYS A 202 14.35 -9.51 -19.45
C LYS A 202 15.61 -8.66 -19.27
N ARG A 203 16.13 -8.09 -20.37
CA ARG A 203 17.30 -7.20 -20.31
C ARG A 203 17.01 -5.88 -19.62
N LEU A 204 15.81 -5.34 -19.76
CA LEU A 204 15.41 -4.05 -19.17
C LEU A 204 15.64 -3.98 -17.65
N VAL A 205 15.37 -5.06 -16.92
CA VAL A 205 15.43 -5.06 -15.44
C VAL A 205 16.82 -5.27 -14.86
N VAL A 206 17.84 -5.46 -15.70
CA VAL A 206 19.24 -5.63 -15.29
C VAL A 206 20.13 -4.49 -15.80
N ILE A 207 19.53 -3.41 -16.28
CA ILE A 207 20.26 -2.20 -16.72
C ILE A 207 20.66 -1.41 -15.48
N GLU A 208 21.95 -1.09 -15.39
CA GLU A 208 22.56 -0.41 -14.23
C GLU A 208 23.23 0.91 -14.59
N ASP A 209 23.51 1.16 -15.89
CA ASP A 209 24.18 2.37 -16.36
C ASP A 209 23.60 2.91 -17.68
N LEU A 210 24.01 4.13 -18.04
CA LEU A 210 23.53 4.82 -19.24
C LEU A 210 23.97 4.13 -20.55
N ASN A 211 25.16 3.52 -20.59
CA ASN A 211 25.63 2.83 -21.79
C ASN A 211 24.75 1.61 -22.08
N GLN A 212 24.41 0.84 -21.05
CA GLN A 212 23.48 -0.29 -21.16
C GLN A 212 22.08 0.19 -21.56
N ALA A 213 21.63 1.33 -21.02
CA ALA A 213 20.34 1.93 -21.37
C ALA A 213 20.30 2.33 -22.85
N ASP A 214 21.33 2.99 -23.38
CA ASP A 214 21.44 3.38 -24.79
C ASP A 214 21.50 2.16 -25.72
N GLN A 215 22.29 1.15 -25.37
CA GLN A 215 22.32 -0.12 -26.11
C GLN A 215 20.93 -0.77 -26.14
N TRP A 216 20.22 -0.76 -25.01
CA TRP A 216 18.89 -1.33 -24.94
C TRP A 216 17.88 -0.55 -25.80
N VAL A 217 17.94 0.79 -25.83
CA VAL A 217 17.15 1.63 -26.72
C VAL A 217 17.42 1.30 -28.18
N GLY A 218 18.70 1.11 -28.55
CA GLY A 218 19.07 0.63 -29.87
C GLY A 218 18.45 -0.72 -30.24
N LEU A 219 18.38 -1.65 -29.30
CA LEU A 219 17.71 -2.94 -29.52
C LEU A 219 16.19 -2.80 -29.71
N VAL A 220 15.53 -1.87 -29.03
CA VAL A 220 14.09 -1.55 -29.26
C VAL A 220 13.88 -0.98 -30.66
N GLN A 221 14.78 -0.13 -31.13
CA GLN A 221 14.74 0.42 -32.51
C GLN A 221 14.98 -0.72 -33.54
N ALA A 222 16.00 -1.53 -33.37
CA ALA A 222 16.27 -2.67 -34.26
C ALA A 222 15.08 -3.66 -34.31
N PHE A 223 14.40 -3.86 -33.17
CA PHE A 223 13.16 -4.63 -33.19
C PHE A 223 12.08 -4.01 -34.07
N HIS A 224 11.93 -2.69 -34.01
CA HIS A 224 10.95 -1.98 -34.88
C HIS A 224 11.32 -2.10 -36.34
N ASP A 225 12.58 -1.93 -36.71
CA ASP A 225 13.04 -2.01 -38.08
C ASP A 225 12.77 -3.39 -38.68
N GLN A 226 12.96 -4.45 -37.90
CA GLN A 226 12.70 -5.83 -38.31
C GLN A 226 11.21 -6.18 -38.34
N TRP A 227 10.43 -5.74 -37.34
CA TRP A 227 9.08 -6.25 -37.10
C TRP A 227 7.96 -5.21 -37.28
N GLY A 228 8.28 -3.95 -37.59
CA GLY A 228 7.31 -2.86 -37.65
C GLY A 228 6.22 -3.07 -38.67
N LYS A 229 6.54 -3.56 -39.89
CA LYS A 229 5.55 -3.94 -40.90
C LYS A 229 4.63 -5.05 -40.40
N TRP A 230 5.19 -6.09 -39.80
CA TRP A 230 4.46 -7.22 -39.23
C TRP A 230 3.53 -6.78 -38.10
N LEU A 231 3.98 -5.90 -37.18
CA LEU A 231 3.16 -5.35 -36.09
C LEU A 231 1.96 -4.54 -36.61
N ASN A 232 2.11 -3.91 -37.78
CA ASN A 232 1.07 -3.07 -38.41
C ASN A 232 0.14 -3.85 -39.34
N HIS A 233 0.36 -5.15 -39.52
CA HIS A 233 -0.53 -5.99 -40.32
C HIS A 233 -1.96 -6.00 -39.75
N LYS A 234 -2.93 -5.77 -40.65
CA LYS A 234 -4.35 -5.69 -40.31
C LYS A 234 -5.09 -6.92 -40.86
N THR A 235 -6.01 -7.44 -40.10
CA THR A 235 -6.99 -8.41 -40.54
C THR A 235 -8.33 -7.68 -40.71
N TYR A 236 -8.96 -7.82 -41.85
CA TYR A 236 -10.24 -7.20 -42.15
C TYR A 236 -11.39 -8.19 -41.89
N LYS A 237 -12.51 -7.68 -41.36
CA LYS A 237 -13.66 -8.45 -40.95
C LYS A 237 -14.26 -9.28 -42.11
N ASN A 238 -14.23 -8.73 -43.34
CA ASN A 238 -14.69 -9.39 -44.54
C ASN A 238 -13.72 -10.44 -45.10
N GLN A 239 -12.54 -10.60 -44.54
CA GLN A 239 -11.51 -11.55 -44.97
C GLN A 239 -11.49 -12.82 -44.13
N VAL A 240 -12.32 -12.90 -43.08
CA VAL A 240 -12.36 -14.04 -42.17
C VAL A 240 -13.80 -14.47 -41.93
N PRO A 241 -14.05 -15.77 -41.68
CA PRO A 241 -15.36 -16.26 -41.28
C PRO A 241 -15.86 -15.56 -39.98
N PRO A 242 -17.19 -15.36 -39.84
CA PRO A 242 -17.77 -14.68 -38.69
C PRO A 242 -17.33 -15.24 -37.33
N GLU A 243 -17.16 -16.57 -37.23
CA GLU A 243 -16.71 -17.28 -36.03
C GLU A 243 -15.24 -17.01 -35.64
N GLN A 244 -14.42 -16.53 -36.58
CA GLN A 244 -13.04 -16.14 -36.35
C GLN A 244 -12.87 -14.65 -35.98
N VAL A 245 -13.96 -13.88 -36.09
CA VAL A 245 -13.94 -12.47 -35.64
C VAL A 245 -13.87 -12.45 -34.13
N PRO A 246 -12.81 -11.83 -33.54
CA PRO A 246 -12.67 -11.79 -32.09
C PRO A 246 -13.86 -11.10 -31.42
N PHE A 247 -14.36 -11.64 -30.31
CA PHE A 247 -15.54 -11.14 -29.59
C PHE A 247 -15.43 -9.68 -29.09
N TRP A 248 -14.20 -9.16 -28.97
CA TRP A 248 -13.98 -7.77 -28.55
C TRP A 248 -14.07 -6.75 -29.70
N ILE A 249 -14.22 -7.22 -30.95
CA ILE A 249 -14.37 -6.33 -32.11
C ILE A 249 -15.79 -5.77 -32.13
N ARG A 250 -15.86 -4.43 -32.12
CA ARG A 250 -17.16 -3.75 -32.13
C ARG A 250 -17.92 -4.01 -33.42
N PRO A 251 -19.28 -4.00 -33.43
CA PRO A 251 -20.08 -4.28 -34.65
C PRO A 251 -19.70 -3.42 -35.85
N ASN A 252 -19.40 -2.14 -35.65
CA ASN A 252 -19.04 -1.19 -36.69
C ASN A 252 -17.54 -1.16 -37.03
N GLN A 253 -16.71 -1.93 -36.31
CA GLN A 253 -15.28 -2.00 -36.58
C GLN A 253 -15.01 -2.99 -37.73
N GLN A 254 -14.30 -2.50 -38.77
CA GLN A 254 -14.07 -3.27 -40.01
C GLN A 254 -12.75 -4.05 -40.01
N TRP A 255 -11.83 -3.74 -39.11
CA TRP A 255 -10.51 -4.35 -39.07
C TRP A 255 -9.91 -4.31 -37.66
N TRP A 256 -8.90 -5.15 -37.42
CA TRP A 256 -8.07 -5.14 -36.22
C TRP A 256 -6.61 -5.47 -36.57
N TYR A 257 -5.69 -5.15 -35.66
CA TYR A 257 -4.31 -5.56 -35.82
C TYR A 257 -4.19 -7.07 -35.59
N THR A 258 -3.64 -7.79 -36.57
CA THR A 258 -3.46 -9.25 -36.53
C THR A 258 -2.62 -9.66 -35.31
N HIS A 259 -1.56 -8.89 -35.04
CA HIS A 259 -0.60 -9.15 -33.98
C HIS A 259 -0.78 -8.19 -32.78
N GLN A 260 -2.02 -8.02 -32.33
CA GLN A 260 -2.39 -7.02 -31.33
C GLN A 260 -1.58 -7.12 -30.02
N LYS A 261 -1.32 -8.34 -29.51
CA LYS A 261 -0.55 -8.54 -28.27
C LYS A 261 0.90 -8.08 -28.44
N ALA A 262 1.57 -8.50 -29.50
CA ALA A 262 2.94 -8.06 -29.80
C ALA A 262 3.02 -6.56 -30.02
N ARG A 263 2.06 -5.99 -30.76
CA ARG A 263 1.96 -4.54 -30.97
C ARG A 263 1.80 -3.78 -29.66
N ARG A 264 0.95 -4.24 -28.76
CA ARG A 264 0.77 -3.64 -27.42
C ARG A 264 2.05 -3.72 -26.60
N ALA A 265 2.75 -4.85 -26.65
CA ALA A 265 4.01 -5.06 -25.95
C ALA A 265 5.10 -4.10 -26.46
N TYR A 266 5.26 -4.01 -27.79
CA TYR A 266 6.18 -3.06 -28.40
C TYR A 266 5.83 -1.61 -28.06
N ASN A 267 4.57 -1.22 -28.25
CA ASN A 267 4.12 0.15 -27.96
C ASN A 267 4.32 0.52 -26.47
N LEU A 268 4.21 -0.43 -25.55
CA LEU A 268 4.52 -0.17 -24.15
C LEU A 268 5.99 0.23 -24.01
N LEU A 269 6.94 -0.51 -24.58
CA LEU A 269 8.36 -0.19 -24.50
C LEU A 269 8.67 1.14 -25.22
N ALA A 270 8.27 1.27 -26.48
CA ALA A 270 8.53 2.45 -27.29
C ALA A 270 7.94 3.75 -26.69
N ASN A 271 6.73 3.70 -26.14
CA ASN A 271 6.11 4.86 -25.52
C ASN A 271 6.81 5.28 -24.23
N GLN A 272 7.27 4.33 -23.40
CA GLN A 272 8.00 4.69 -22.19
C GLN A 272 9.41 5.19 -22.50
N THR A 273 10.07 4.66 -23.52
CA THR A 273 11.35 5.19 -24.04
C THR A 273 11.18 6.64 -24.50
N ARG A 274 10.16 6.91 -25.34
CA ARG A 274 9.87 8.28 -25.85
C ARG A 274 9.55 9.27 -24.71
N LYS A 275 8.89 8.83 -23.66
CA LYS A 275 8.57 9.63 -22.46
C LYS A 275 9.75 9.77 -21.51
N ALA A 276 10.88 9.14 -21.77
CA ALA A 276 12.06 9.10 -20.91
C ALA A 276 11.74 8.69 -19.46
N THR A 277 10.88 7.67 -19.28
CA THR A 277 10.43 7.24 -17.94
C THR A 277 11.00 5.89 -17.50
N LEU A 278 11.82 5.24 -18.34
CA LEU A 278 12.42 3.92 -18.00
C LEU A 278 13.73 4.06 -17.24
N PHE A 279 14.50 5.10 -17.53
CA PHE A 279 15.86 5.28 -17.03
C PHE A 279 16.04 6.58 -16.25
N THR A 280 14.95 7.09 -15.67
CA THR A 280 14.98 8.30 -14.82
C THR A 280 15.93 8.14 -13.64
N PHE A 281 16.04 6.93 -13.08
CA PHE A 281 16.95 6.59 -11.97
C PHE A 281 18.44 6.73 -12.37
N LEU A 282 18.77 6.74 -13.66
CA LEU A 282 20.13 6.95 -14.19
C LEU A 282 20.42 8.40 -14.55
N ASP A 283 19.44 9.31 -14.44
CA ASP A 283 19.60 10.71 -14.82
C ASP A 283 20.71 11.37 -13.99
N PRO A 284 21.81 11.85 -14.59
CA PRO A 284 22.93 12.44 -13.86
C PRO A 284 22.54 13.69 -13.08
N SER A 285 21.56 14.45 -13.57
CA SER A 285 21.08 15.67 -12.91
C SER A 285 20.34 15.36 -11.63
N LEU A 286 19.53 14.27 -11.60
CA LEU A 286 18.86 13.81 -10.39
C LEU A 286 19.85 13.17 -9.42
N ASN A 287 20.78 12.34 -9.92
CA ASN A 287 21.76 11.66 -9.06
C ASN A 287 22.75 12.65 -8.39
N LYS A 288 22.96 13.85 -8.96
CA LYS A 288 23.71 14.93 -8.31
C LYS A 288 22.94 15.59 -7.16
N GLN A 289 21.62 15.60 -7.22
CA GLN A 289 20.76 16.20 -6.20
C GLN A 289 20.37 15.21 -5.11
N ALA A 290 20.25 13.94 -5.48
CA ALA A 290 19.86 12.88 -4.55
C ALA A 290 20.98 12.58 -3.54
N THR A 291 20.59 12.35 -2.31
CA THR A 291 21.49 11.92 -1.22
C THR A 291 21.56 10.40 -1.10
N THR A 292 20.63 9.70 -1.73
CA THR A 292 20.52 8.24 -1.75
C THR A 292 20.44 7.72 -3.18
N ALA A 293 20.79 6.44 -3.39
CA ALA A 293 20.65 5.80 -4.68
C ALA A 293 19.18 5.76 -5.13
N LEU A 294 18.91 6.17 -6.36
CA LEU A 294 17.57 6.19 -6.92
C LEU A 294 17.18 4.80 -7.44
N PRO A 295 16.07 4.19 -6.97
CA PRO A 295 15.69 2.84 -7.39
C PRO A 295 14.93 2.83 -8.72
N ALA A 296 15.15 1.75 -9.50
CA ALA A 296 14.47 1.52 -10.78
C ALA A 296 13.09 0.85 -10.65
N THR A 297 12.75 0.36 -9.45
CA THR A 297 11.60 -0.54 -9.23
C THR A 297 10.86 -0.22 -7.94
N THR A 298 9.64 -0.74 -7.84
CA THR A 298 8.81 -0.76 -6.61
C THR A 298 8.94 -2.06 -5.83
N ASN A 299 10.02 -2.84 -6.03
CA ASN A 299 10.17 -4.15 -5.40
C ASN A 299 10.13 -4.09 -3.88
N GLU A 300 10.68 -3.04 -3.30
CA GLU A 300 10.67 -2.80 -1.86
C GLU A 300 9.23 -2.65 -1.35
N LEU A 301 8.42 -1.84 -2.03
CA LEU A 301 7.01 -1.65 -1.70
C LEU A 301 6.22 -2.94 -1.90
N GLU A 302 6.39 -3.62 -3.05
CA GLU A 302 5.67 -4.86 -3.35
C GLU A 302 6.02 -6.00 -2.39
N GLY A 303 7.31 -6.24 -2.17
CA GLY A 303 7.82 -7.35 -1.37
C GLY A 303 7.63 -7.14 0.13
N ALA A 304 7.97 -5.97 0.63
CA ALA A 304 7.93 -5.68 2.06
C ALA A 304 6.55 -5.20 2.54
N ILE A 305 5.90 -4.31 1.80
CA ILE A 305 4.66 -3.65 2.27
C ILE A 305 3.42 -4.41 1.81
N ASN A 306 3.24 -4.56 0.49
CA ASN A 306 2.03 -5.16 -0.07
C ASN A 306 1.88 -6.62 0.31
N ALA A 307 2.97 -7.39 0.28
CA ALA A 307 2.96 -8.80 0.68
C ALA A 307 2.65 -8.96 2.18
N ALA A 308 3.25 -8.12 3.03
CA ALA A 308 3.03 -8.17 4.47
C ALA A 308 1.59 -7.77 4.84
N LEU A 309 1.01 -6.74 4.21
CA LEU A 309 -0.39 -6.36 4.40
C LEU A 309 -1.34 -7.50 4.02
N LYS A 310 -1.12 -8.15 2.88
CA LYS A 310 -1.92 -9.33 2.47
C LYS A 310 -1.79 -10.47 3.46
N ALA A 311 -0.58 -10.76 3.93
CA ALA A 311 -0.33 -11.79 4.94
C ALA A 311 -1.01 -11.46 6.27
N LEU A 312 -0.96 -10.19 6.72
CA LEU A 312 -1.65 -9.73 7.92
C LEU A 312 -3.15 -10.01 7.82
N ILE A 313 -3.79 -9.58 6.75
CA ILE A 313 -5.23 -9.74 6.56
C ILE A 313 -5.61 -11.22 6.40
N TYR A 314 -4.76 -12.02 5.77
CA TYR A 314 -4.94 -13.47 5.69
C TYR A 314 -4.88 -14.14 7.08
N ASN A 315 -3.95 -13.74 7.94
CA ASN A 315 -3.84 -14.26 9.32
C ASN A 315 -5.07 -13.89 10.16
N HIS A 316 -5.66 -12.73 9.91
CA HIS A 316 -6.85 -12.21 10.58
C HIS A 316 -8.12 -12.31 9.71
N ARG A 317 -8.22 -13.35 8.88
CA ARG A 317 -9.42 -13.61 8.07
C ARG A 317 -10.67 -13.71 8.97
N GLY A 318 -11.76 -13.09 8.55
CA GLY A 318 -12.99 -13.00 9.35
C GLY A 318 -13.15 -11.67 10.12
N LEU A 319 -12.18 -10.77 10.07
CA LEU A 319 -12.40 -9.40 10.51
C LEU A 319 -13.52 -8.74 9.68
N SER A 320 -14.38 -7.97 10.35
CA SER A 320 -15.32 -7.08 9.65
C SER A 320 -14.56 -6.02 8.85
N GLU A 321 -15.20 -5.42 7.85
CA GLU A 321 -14.61 -4.38 7.02
C GLU A 321 -13.93 -3.25 7.82
N PRO A 322 -14.57 -2.62 8.82
CA PRO A 322 -13.93 -1.58 9.63
C PRO A 322 -12.69 -2.09 10.38
N HIS A 323 -12.75 -3.34 10.88
CA HIS A 323 -11.63 -3.93 11.60
C HIS A 323 -10.48 -4.30 10.67
N MET A 324 -10.77 -4.78 9.45
CA MET A 324 -9.77 -5.03 8.42
C MET A 324 -9.01 -3.75 8.04
N LYS A 325 -9.74 -2.66 7.80
CA LYS A 325 -9.13 -1.35 7.53
C LYS A 325 -8.25 -0.90 8.69
N LYS A 326 -8.75 -1.03 9.93
CA LYS A 326 -8.00 -0.66 11.13
C LYS A 326 -6.73 -1.49 11.29
N ALA A 327 -6.77 -2.80 11.00
CA ALA A 327 -5.60 -3.67 11.04
C ALA A 327 -4.53 -3.21 10.04
N ALA A 328 -4.92 -2.92 8.80
CA ALA A 328 -4.02 -2.40 7.78
C ALA A 328 -3.44 -1.02 8.15
N GLN A 329 -4.26 -0.12 8.71
CA GLN A 329 -3.82 1.20 9.17
C GLN A 329 -2.80 1.10 10.31
N TRP A 330 -3.04 0.24 11.31
CA TRP A 330 -2.08 0.02 12.40
C TRP A 330 -0.77 -0.56 11.87
N TRP A 331 -0.85 -1.49 10.93
CA TRP A 331 0.35 -2.05 10.31
C TRP A 331 1.15 -0.96 9.59
N CYS A 332 0.51 -0.15 8.74
CA CYS A 332 1.16 0.97 8.03
C CYS A 332 1.77 1.98 9.00
N TYR A 333 1.04 2.31 10.07
CA TYR A 333 1.52 3.24 11.09
C TYR A 333 2.79 2.75 11.80
N LEU A 334 2.81 1.48 12.22
CA LEU A 334 3.99 0.91 12.88
C LEU A 334 5.20 0.78 11.96
N HIS A 335 4.98 0.75 10.65
CA HIS A 335 6.02 0.73 9.62
C HIS A 335 6.30 2.12 9.03
N SER A 336 5.79 3.20 9.64
CA SER A 336 6.14 4.57 9.28
C SER A 336 7.53 4.96 9.84
N GLU A 337 8.02 6.15 9.51
CA GLU A 337 9.35 6.61 9.93
C GLU A 337 9.46 6.83 11.45
N HIS A 338 8.45 7.43 12.04
CA HIS A 338 8.46 7.84 13.45
C HIS A 338 7.18 7.42 14.19
N PRO A 339 6.89 6.11 14.31
CA PRO A 339 5.70 5.68 15.01
C PRO A 339 5.85 5.89 16.51
N LEU A 340 4.90 6.57 17.11
CA LEU A 340 4.78 6.62 18.55
C LEU A 340 4.29 5.27 19.09
N LYS A 341 4.57 4.97 20.35
CA LYS A 341 3.98 3.79 21.00
C LYS A 341 2.46 3.88 20.98
N PRO A 342 1.71 2.80 20.69
CA PRO A 342 0.25 2.83 20.56
C PRO A 342 -0.44 3.53 21.74
N GLY A 343 0.01 3.27 22.96
CA GLY A 343 -0.52 3.89 24.17
C GLY A 343 -0.42 5.43 24.24
N GLN A 344 0.41 6.05 23.40
CA GLN A 344 0.53 7.51 23.33
C GLN A 344 -0.53 8.15 22.41
N LEU A 345 -1.19 7.35 21.56
CA LEU A 345 -2.26 7.82 20.67
C LEU A 345 -3.61 7.88 21.36
N ILE A 346 -3.71 7.47 22.60
CA ILE A 346 -4.98 7.47 23.34
C ILE A 346 -5.41 8.90 23.61
N GLN A 347 -6.61 9.25 23.14
CA GLN A 347 -7.28 10.49 23.42
C GLN A 347 -8.46 10.27 24.40
N PRO A 348 -8.88 11.28 25.18
CA PRO A 348 -9.97 11.14 26.16
C PRO A 348 -11.29 10.59 25.55
N HIS A 349 -11.58 10.92 24.31
CA HIS A 349 -12.80 10.45 23.63
C HIS A 349 -12.79 8.95 23.33
N HIS A 350 -11.62 8.32 23.17
CA HIS A 350 -11.49 6.87 22.98
C HIS A 350 -11.97 6.07 24.19
N LEU A 351 -11.89 6.66 25.37
CA LEU A 351 -12.25 6.01 26.64
C LEU A 351 -13.73 6.15 27.00
N LYS A 352 -14.49 6.96 26.27
CA LYS A 352 -15.93 7.07 26.46
C LYS A 352 -16.66 5.79 26.02
N PRO A 353 -17.81 5.43 26.59
CA PRO A 353 -18.59 4.31 26.07
C PRO A 353 -18.90 4.47 24.60
N GLY A 354 -18.68 3.42 23.83
CA GLY A 354 -19.04 3.39 22.41
C GLY A 354 -20.56 3.31 22.23
N PRO A 355 -21.06 3.52 20.99
CA PRO A 355 -22.47 3.30 20.69
C PRO A 355 -22.84 1.83 20.99
N LYS A 356 -24.07 1.64 21.48
CA LYS A 356 -24.58 0.29 21.76
C LYS A 356 -24.64 -0.54 20.48
N PRO A 357 -24.31 -1.84 20.52
CA PRO A 357 -24.50 -2.72 19.37
C PRO A 357 -25.98 -2.75 18.98
N GLY A 358 -26.30 -2.47 17.75
CA GLY A 358 -27.70 -2.47 17.26
C GLY A 358 -27.98 -1.66 16.02
N ALA A 359 -27.03 -0.86 15.54
CA ALA A 359 -27.16 -0.19 14.25
C ALA A 359 -27.07 -1.24 13.11
N LYS A 360 -28.02 -1.20 12.16
CA LYS A 360 -27.97 -2.03 10.94
C LYS A 360 -26.61 -1.84 10.29
N GLN A 361 -25.87 -2.95 10.16
CA GLN A 361 -24.59 -2.92 9.44
C GLN A 361 -24.86 -2.57 7.97
N ALA A 362 -24.21 -1.53 7.47
CA ALA A 362 -24.18 -1.25 6.05
C ALA A 362 -23.56 -2.44 5.31
N LYS A 363 -23.94 -2.66 4.05
CA LYS A 363 -23.29 -3.69 3.22
C LYS A 363 -21.78 -3.44 3.17
N PRO A 364 -20.95 -4.49 3.32
CA PRO A 364 -19.50 -4.35 3.22
C PRO A 364 -19.07 -3.82 1.84
N GLY A 365 -17.97 -3.09 1.84
CA GLY A 365 -17.39 -2.55 0.62
C GLY A 365 -17.86 -1.15 0.26
N PRO A 366 -17.19 -0.53 -0.72
CA PRO A 366 -17.53 0.80 -1.20
C PRO A 366 -18.89 0.80 -1.91
N LYS A 367 -19.64 1.88 -1.76
CA LYS A 367 -20.93 2.05 -2.43
C LYS A 367 -20.74 2.22 -3.93
N LEU A 368 -21.60 1.57 -4.74
CA LEU A 368 -21.54 1.62 -6.20
C LEU A 368 -21.66 3.03 -6.80
N TRP A 369 -22.36 3.91 -6.12
CA TRP A 369 -22.71 5.27 -6.56
C TRP A 369 -21.96 6.36 -5.81
N ASP A 370 -21.02 5.97 -4.96
CA ASP A 370 -20.16 6.84 -4.20
C ASP A 370 -18.80 6.97 -4.87
N SER A 371 -18.01 7.98 -4.52
CA SER A 371 -16.60 8.12 -4.96
C SER A 371 -15.78 6.89 -4.58
N ALA A 372 -16.31 6.10 -3.62
CA ALA A 372 -15.66 4.94 -3.02
C ALA A 372 -14.24 5.24 -2.53
N ILE A 373 -14.00 6.50 -2.23
CA ILE A 373 -12.81 6.98 -1.55
C ILE A 373 -13.19 7.16 -0.10
N ASP A 374 -12.43 6.52 0.77
CA ASP A 374 -12.60 6.67 2.22
C ASP A 374 -11.83 7.91 2.65
N TYR A 375 -12.56 9.02 2.74
CA TYR A 375 -11.99 10.29 3.12
C TYR A 375 -11.71 10.36 4.62
N ASP A 376 -10.52 10.81 4.99
CA ASP A 376 -10.39 11.59 6.21
C ASP A 376 -11.22 12.87 6.04
N PRO A 377 -12.09 13.24 7.01
CA PRO A 377 -12.90 14.45 6.93
C PRO A 377 -12.15 15.74 6.58
N LYS A 378 -10.83 15.75 6.78
CA LYS A 378 -9.96 16.87 6.43
C LYS A 378 -9.63 16.96 4.92
N TYR A 379 -9.93 15.95 4.13
CA TYR A 379 -9.54 15.83 2.73
C TYR A 379 -10.71 15.53 1.81
N GLN A 380 -11.85 16.14 2.06
CA GLN A 380 -13.02 16.03 1.18
C GLN A 380 -12.72 16.67 -0.18
N ASP A 381 -12.60 15.83 -1.18
CA ASP A 381 -12.50 16.24 -2.56
C ASP A 381 -13.47 15.39 -3.38
N GLY A 382 -14.55 15.99 -3.83
CA GLY A 382 -15.72 15.35 -4.41
C GLY A 382 -15.56 14.71 -5.78
N SER A 383 -14.36 14.35 -6.21
CA SER A 383 -14.24 13.68 -7.49
C SER A 383 -14.59 12.22 -7.42
N LEU A 384 -15.68 11.90 -7.97
CA LEU A 384 -16.29 10.59 -8.06
C LEU A 384 -15.74 9.77 -9.20
N HIS A 385 -15.52 8.52 -8.95
CA HIS A 385 -15.36 7.57 -10.03
C HIS A 385 -16.04 6.25 -9.77
N ILE A 386 -17.10 6.06 -10.50
CA ILE A 386 -17.98 4.93 -10.35
C ILE A 386 -17.69 3.95 -11.48
N ARG A 387 -16.81 3.02 -11.22
CA ARG A 387 -16.85 1.74 -11.93
C ARG A 387 -16.97 0.64 -10.91
N LYS A 388 -17.67 -0.45 -11.27
CA LYS A 388 -17.71 -1.65 -10.43
C LYS A 388 -16.31 -1.92 -9.93
N GLY A 389 -16.12 -1.87 -8.61
CA GLY A 389 -14.92 -2.37 -7.98
C GLY A 389 -14.72 -3.81 -8.46
N TRP A 390 -13.49 -4.14 -8.76
CA TRP A 390 -13.15 -5.53 -9.06
C TRP A 390 -13.43 -6.34 -7.80
N ALA A 391 -14.48 -7.14 -7.83
CA ALA A 391 -14.66 -8.21 -6.86
C ALA A 391 -13.57 -9.21 -7.18
N GLY A 392 -12.53 -9.22 -6.36
CA GLY A 392 -11.42 -10.12 -6.55
C GLY A 392 -11.87 -11.56 -6.65
N HIS A 393 -11.36 -12.23 -7.64
CA HIS A 393 -11.27 -13.67 -7.68
C HIS A 393 -10.07 -14.13 -6.87
#